data_296b0311ee55310d3e850469a185b508
#
_entry.id   296b0311ee55310d3e850469a185b508
#
_cell.length_a   1.000
_cell.length_b   1.000
_cell.length_c   1.000
_cell.angle_alpha   90.00
_cell.angle_beta   90.00
_cell.angle_gamma   90.00
#
_symmetry.space_group_name_H-M   'P 1'
#
loop_
_entity.id
_entity.type
_entity.pdbx_description
1 polymer ?
#
loop_
_entity_poly.entity_id
_entity_poly.type
_entity_poly.pdbx_seq_one_letter_code
_entity_poly.pdbx_strand_id
1 'polypeptide(L)'
;MSVLNRGWLYDSITRNQDSGSVSYRWTHGADDFYMGAGIMYFSIPYFLKAKVCVCLGSGGGYVPRLMTDCVWELNETKMYGEDNYGSVYVVDATNSVNGEVDWADSDSFLREKFNPRFLNTTTEDAFYNFFVKRDVKIDYLHIDADHTYEGVKKDFELYSTIMNENGIISIHDTDKKYWDNFQTYDGEQHDTCFGPSEFIKEIPKGWEKFDFFDYKDKSKKISSTGLTILRKSE
;
A
#
# COMPACT_ATOMS: atom_id res chain seq x y z
N MET A 1 -8.25 -23.10 2.75
CA MET A 1 -6.81 -23.16 2.36
C MET A 1 -6.08 -22.18 3.26
N SER A 2 -4.88 -22.46 3.74
CA SER A 2 -4.16 -21.48 4.56
C SER A 2 -3.66 -20.36 3.65
N VAL A 3 -4.11 -19.13 3.90
CA VAL A 3 -3.72 -17.92 3.15
C VAL A 3 -2.20 -17.70 3.16
N LEU A 4 -1.53 -18.17 4.19
CA LEU A 4 -0.09 -18.01 4.38
C LEU A 4 0.71 -19.28 4.00
N ASN A 5 0.23 -20.09 3.05
CA ASN A 5 1.07 -21.17 2.58
C ASN A 5 2.19 -20.63 1.65
N ARG A 6 3.32 -21.33 1.70
CA ARG A 6 4.53 -20.89 0.99
C ARG A 6 4.38 -20.82 -0.53
N GLY A 7 3.64 -21.75 -1.13
CA GLY A 7 3.40 -21.75 -2.57
C GLY A 7 2.59 -20.54 -3.01
N TRP A 8 1.50 -20.25 -2.30
CA TRP A 8 0.68 -19.08 -2.58
C TRP A 8 1.49 -17.77 -2.41
N LEU A 9 2.27 -17.64 -1.34
CA LEU A 9 3.14 -16.50 -1.11
C LEU A 9 4.13 -16.30 -2.27
N TYR A 10 4.79 -17.36 -2.69
CA TYR A 10 5.80 -17.31 -3.75
C TYR A 10 5.17 -16.98 -5.11
N ASP A 11 4.16 -17.74 -5.50
CA ASP A 11 3.62 -17.68 -6.87
C ASP A 11 2.64 -16.52 -7.10
N SER A 12 1.99 -16.05 -6.05
CA SER A 12 0.89 -15.11 -6.21
C SER A 12 1.15 -13.74 -5.61
N ILE A 13 1.96 -13.65 -4.57
CA ILE A 13 2.16 -12.40 -3.83
C ILE A 13 3.54 -11.80 -4.10
N THR A 14 4.60 -12.55 -3.86
CA THR A 14 5.95 -12.01 -3.95
C THR A 14 6.55 -12.11 -5.35
N ARG A 15 5.96 -12.94 -6.20
CA ARG A 15 6.43 -13.16 -7.56
C ARG A 15 5.27 -13.17 -8.54
N ASN A 16 5.46 -12.58 -9.71
CA ASN A 16 4.58 -12.74 -10.86
C ASN A 16 5.10 -13.91 -11.69
N GLN A 17 4.25 -14.89 -11.96
CA GLN A 17 4.60 -16.07 -12.76
C GLN A 17 5.05 -15.70 -14.18
N ASP A 18 4.45 -14.67 -14.78
CA ASP A 18 4.71 -14.26 -16.15
C ASP A 18 5.93 -13.33 -16.30
N SER A 19 6.15 -12.44 -15.34
CA SER A 19 7.22 -11.44 -15.38
C SER A 19 8.36 -11.67 -14.36
N GLY A 20 8.26 -12.71 -13.54
CA GLY A 20 9.26 -13.03 -12.52
C GLY A 20 9.00 -12.37 -11.17
N SER A 21 9.68 -11.30 -10.83
CA SER A 21 9.54 -10.65 -9.54
C SER A 21 8.59 -9.46 -9.59
N VAL A 22 7.94 -9.18 -8.47
CA VAL A 22 7.15 -7.96 -8.28
C VAL A 22 8.11 -6.80 -8.04
N SER A 23 7.99 -5.75 -8.85
CA SER A 23 8.82 -4.55 -8.71
C SER A 23 8.64 -3.91 -7.33
N TYR A 24 9.71 -3.34 -6.83
CA TYR A 24 9.77 -2.62 -5.55
C TYR A 24 9.35 -3.38 -4.29
N ARG A 25 9.05 -4.68 -4.34
CA ARG A 25 8.74 -5.45 -3.13
C ARG A 25 9.83 -5.37 -2.05
N TRP A 26 11.08 -5.15 -2.46
CA TRP A 26 12.22 -5.01 -1.57
C TRP A 26 12.13 -3.76 -0.68
N THR A 27 11.46 -2.67 -1.11
CA THR A 27 11.22 -1.48 -0.29
C THR A 27 10.35 -1.80 0.92
N HIS A 28 9.52 -2.83 0.81
CA HIS A 28 8.71 -3.37 1.90
C HIS A 28 9.45 -4.43 2.73
N GLY A 29 10.74 -4.64 2.49
CA GLY A 29 11.53 -5.68 3.17
C GLY A 29 11.13 -7.10 2.76
N ALA A 30 10.56 -7.28 1.56
CA ALA A 30 10.10 -8.58 1.07
C ALA A 30 11.07 -9.22 0.07
N ASP A 31 11.09 -10.54 0.04
CA ASP A 31 11.77 -11.35 -0.98
C ASP A 31 10.86 -12.50 -1.46
N ASP A 32 11.41 -13.48 -2.17
CA ASP A 32 10.63 -14.60 -2.72
C ASP A 32 9.91 -15.45 -1.67
N PHE A 33 10.34 -15.41 -0.41
CA PHE A 33 9.85 -16.28 0.65
C PHE A 33 9.51 -15.55 1.95
N TYR A 34 9.67 -14.25 1.97
CA TYR A 34 9.44 -13.42 3.14
C TYR A 34 8.64 -12.17 2.77
N MET A 35 7.57 -11.92 3.48
CA MET A 35 6.63 -10.83 3.14
C MET A 35 7.08 -9.45 3.62
N GLY A 36 8.06 -9.36 4.52
CA GLY A 36 8.40 -8.04 5.10
C GLY A 36 7.20 -7.34 5.72
N ALA A 37 7.05 -6.05 5.41
CA ALA A 37 5.89 -5.25 5.80
C ALA A 37 4.58 -5.72 5.14
N GLY A 38 4.65 -6.59 4.12
CA GLY A 38 3.46 -7.10 3.44
C GLY A 38 2.47 -7.80 4.37
N ILE A 39 2.97 -8.42 5.44
CA ILE A 39 2.08 -9.03 6.45
C ILE A 39 1.12 -7.99 7.06
N MET A 40 1.53 -6.74 7.17
CA MET A 40 0.70 -5.65 7.72
C MET A 40 -0.40 -5.24 6.73
N TYR A 41 -0.08 -5.20 5.43
CA TYR A 41 -1.06 -4.83 4.37
C TYR A 41 -2.17 -5.87 4.19
N PHE A 42 -1.95 -7.10 4.65
CA PHE A 42 -2.98 -8.13 4.74
C PHE A 42 -3.66 -8.13 6.11
N SER A 43 -2.88 -8.18 7.21
CA SER A 43 -3.43 -8.45 8.54
C SER A 43 -4.18 -7.26 9.14
N ILE A 44 -3.79 -6.02 8.88
CA ILE A 44 -4.50 -4.83 9.38
C ILE A 44 -5.91 -4.77 8.79
N PRO A 45 -6.11 -4.72 7.45
CA PRO A 45 -7.45 -4.70 6.90
C PRO A 45 -8.26 -5.97 7.23
N TYR A 46 -7.60 -7.13 7.38
CA TYR A 46 -8.28 -8.36 7.82
C TYR A 46 -8.82 -8.24 9.24
N PHE A 47 -8.00 -7.76 10.18
CA PHE A 47 -8.41 -7.53 11.57
C PHE A 47 -9.56 -6.52 11.68
N LEU A 48 -9.49 -5.43 10.92
CA LEU A 48 -10.53 -4.41 10.85
C LEU A 48 -11.82 -4.92 10.20
N LYS A 49 -11.78 -6.04 9.48
CA LYS A 49 -12.82 -6.45 8.53
C LYS A 49 -13.11 -5.32 7.53
N ALA A 50 -12.04 -4.73 7.02
CA ALA A 50 -12.10 -3.55 6.17
C ALA A 50 -12.90 -3.84 4.90
N LYS A 51 -14.00 -3.12 4.69
CA LYS A 51 -14.87 -3.26 3.52
C LYS A 51 -14.38 -2.43 2.34
N VAL A 52 -13.79 -1.27 2.62
CA VAL A 52 -13.23 -0.38 1.61
C VAL A 52 -11.75 -0.14 1.92
N CYS A 53 -10.90 -0.68 1.07
CA CYS A 53 -9.47 -0.45 1.10
C CYS A 53 -9.06 0.43 -0.08
N VAL A 54 -8.17 1.40 0.15
CA VAL A 54 -7.64 2.29 -0.89
C VAL A 54 -6.12 2.27 -0.86
N CYS A 55 -5.50 2.05 -2.01
CA CYS A 55 -4.07 2.16 -2.23
C CYS A 55 -3.79 3.35 -3.15
N LEU A 56 -3.09 4.35 -2.65
CA LEU A 56 -2.59 5.48 -3.42
C LEU A 56 -1.16 5.16 -3.84
N GLY A 57 -0.94 5.05 -5.15
CA GLY A 57 0.29 4.48 -5.71
C GLY A 57 0.21 2.95 -5.80
N SER A 58 0.44 2.42 -6.97
CA SER A 58 0.37 0.97 -7.20
C SER A 58 1.73 0.29 -7.12
N GLY A 59 2.80 1.03 -7.37
CA GLY A 59 4.14 0.47 -7.52
C GLY A 59 4.13 -0.74 -8.47
N GLY A 60 4.86 -1.76 -8.14
CA GLY A 60 4.82 -3.04 -8.86
C GLY A 60 3.65 -3.95 -8.48
N GLY A 61 2.65 -3.43 -7.78
CA GLY A 61 1.45 -4.19 -7.40
C GLY A 61 1.57 -5.03 -6.11
N TYR A 62 2.64 -4.87 -5.35
CA TYR A 62 2.83 -5.66 -4.12
C TYR A 62 1.75 -5.40 -3.08
N VAL A 63 1.53 -4.15 -2.71
CA VAL A 63 0.50 -3.75 -1.73
C VAL A 63 -0.91 -4.03 -2.24
N PRO A 64 -1.28 -3.62 -3.47
CA PRO A 64 -2.59 -3.94 -4.03
C PRO A 64 -2.95 -5.43 -4.02
N ARG A 65 -1.99 -6.32 -4.28
CA ARG A 65 -2.23 -7.78 -4.22
C ARG A 65 -2.65 -8.23 -2.83
N LEU A 66 -1.91 -7.80 -1.81
CA LEU A 66 -2.17 -8.20 -0.42
C LEU A 66 -3.51 -7.66 0.10
N MET A 67 -3.82 -6.39 -0.22
CA MET A 67 -5.10 -5.80 0.14
C MET A 67 -6.27 -6.50 -0.56
N THR A 68 -6.10 -6.80 -1.85
CA THR A 68 -7.15 -7.46 -2.64
C THR A 68 -7.39 -8.88 -2.16
N ASP A 69 -6.33 -9.62 -1.86
CA ASP A 69 -6.45 -10.98 -1.35
C ASP A 69 -7.11 -11.01 0.03
N CYS A 70 -6.78 -10.04 0.90
CA CYS A 70 -7.45 -9.86 2.18
C CYS A 70 -8.96 -9.64 2.02
N VAL A 71 -9.35 -8.68 1.16
CA VAL A 71 -10.77 -8.35 0.94
C VAL A 71 -11.50 -9.52 0.27
N TRP A 72 -10.83 -10.23 -0.64
CA TRP A 72 -11.39 -11.43 -1.26
C TRP A 72 -11.67 -12.53 -0.23
N GLU A 73 -10.74 -12.81 0.69
CA GLU A 73 -10.95 -13.77 1.79
C GLU A 73 -12.13 -13.38 2.68
N LEU A 74 -12.26 -12.08 3.01
CA LEU A 74 -13.38 -11.57 3.78
C LEU A 74 -14.72 -11.67 3.04
N ASN A 75 -14.73 -11.54 1.72
CA ASN A 75 -15.89 -11.74 0.87
C ASN A 75 -16.30 -13.22 0.84
N GLU A 76 -15.35 -14.14 0.62
CA GLU A 76 -15.61 -15.59 0.58
C GLU A 76 -16.13 -16.13 1.91
N THR A 77 -15.64 -15.58 3.02
CA THR A 77 -16.11 -15.93 4.37
C THR A 77 -17.40 -15.23 4.76
N LYS A 78 -17.99 -14.42 3.85
CA LYS A 78 -19.21 -13.64 4.08
C LYS A 78 -19.14 -12.74 5.32
N MET A 79 -17.96 -12.24 5.63
CA MET A 79 -17.73 -11.45 6.84
C MET A 79 -18.53 -10.15 6.88
N TYR A 80 -18.95 -9.64 5.71
CA TYR A 80 -19.79 -8.45 5.60
C TYR A 80 -21.30 -8.74 5.52
N GLY A 81 -21.72 -10.01 5.58
CA GLY A 81 -23.09 -10.48 5.34
C GLY A 81 -23.31 -10.99 3.92
N GLU A 82 -24.44 -11.67 3.69
CA GLU A 82 -24.73 -12.45 2.47
C GLU A 82 -24.62 -11.64 1.17
N ASP A 83 -25.12 -10.39 1.17
CA ASP A 83 -25.21 -9.57 -0.05
C ASP A 83 -24.27 -8.34 -0.03
N ASN A 84 -23.28 -8.33 0.87
CA ASN A 84 -22.33 -7.24 1.00
C ASN A 84 -20.93 -7.71 0.60
N TYR A 85 -20.25 -6.88 -0.20
CA TYR A 85 -18.90 -7.18 -0.67
C TYR A 85 -17.98 -6.01 -0.39
N GLY A 86 -16.77 -6.34 0.05
CA GLY A 86 -15.68 -5.40 0.15
C GLY A 86 -15.07 -5.07 -1.21
N SER A 87 -14.35 -3.98 -1.28
CA SER A 87 -13.69 -3.51 -2.51
C SER A 87 -12.32 -2.92 -2.20
N VAL A 88 -11.39 -3.13 -3.13
CA VAL A 88 -10.10 -2.46 -3.15
C VAL A 88 -10.05 -1.49 -4.32
N TYR A 89 -9.67 -0.27 -4.05
CA TYR A 89 -9.41 0.76 -5.04
C TYR A 89 -7.90 1.01 -5.11
N VAL A 90 -7.37 1.04 -6.30
CA VAL A 90 -5.98 1.41 -6.59
C VAL A 90 -6.01 2.70 -7.39
N VAL A 91 -5.38 3.74 -6.89
CA VAL A 91 -5.29 5.05 -7.56
C VAL A 91 -3.85 5.25 -8.00
N ASP A 92 -3.65 5.40 -9.29
CA ASP A 92 -2.33 5.67 -9.86
C ASP A 92 -2.47 6.49 -11.14
N ALA A 93 -1.66 7.53 -11.28
CA ALA A 93 -1.64 8.37 -12.46
C ALA A 93 -0.90 7.73 -13.64
N THR A 94 -0.12 6.67 -13.37
CA THR A 94 0.63 5.94 -14.37
C THR A 94 0.03 4.55 -14.58
N ASN A 95 0.15 4.03 -15.81
CA ASN A 95 -0.32 2.70 -16.13
C ASN A 95 0.72 1.62 -15.85
N SER A 96 1.98 2.01 -15.75
CA SER A 96 3.10 1.10 -15.51
C SER A 96 4.20 1.77 -14.72
N VAL A 97 4.88 0.99 -13.90
CA VAL A 97 6.09 1.41 -13.20
C VAL A 97 7.29 0.86 -13.94
N ASN A 98 8.13 1.74 -14.48
CA ASN A 98 9.32 1.38 -15.29
C ASN A 98 9.03 0.40 -16.44
N GLY A 99 7.79 0.39 -16.97
CA GLY A 99 7.38 -0.51 -18.05
C GLY A 99 7.19 -1.98 -17.66
N GLU A 100 7.22 -2.32 -16.37
CA GLU A 100 7.21 -3.71 -15.93
C GLU A 100 5.81 -4.26 -15.62
N VAL A 101 4.91 -3.42 -15.10
CA VAL A 101 3.56 -3.88 -14.71
C VAL A 101 2.53 -2.83 -15.07
N ASP A 102 1.56 -3.20 -15.86
CA ASP A 102 0.42 -2.37 -16.21
C ASP A 102 -0.86 -2.88 -15.54
N TRP A 103 -1.25 -2.26 -14.44
CA TRP A 103 -2.50 -2.56 -13.77
C TRP A 103 -3.73 -2.14 -14.58
N ALA A 104 -3.60 -1.18 -15.48
CA ALA A 104 -4.68 -0.72 -16.33
C ALA A 104 -4.94 -1.69 -17.48
N ASP A 105 -3.97 -2.53 -17.83
CA ASP A 105 -4.13 -3.56 -18.84
C ASP A 105 -5.10 -4.64 -18.32
N SER A 106 -6.24 -4.77 -19.02
CA SER A 106 -7.27 -5.75 -18.68
C SER A 106 -6.78 -7.19 -18.79
N ASP A 107 -5.76 -7.42 -19.60
CA ASP A 107 -5.21 -8.76 -19.88
C ASP A 107 -4.03 -9.09 -18.96
N SER A 108 -3.65 -8.15 -18.05
CA SER A 108 -2.59 -8.43 -17.11
C SER A 108 -2.99 -9.53 -16.12
N PHE A 109 -2.05 -10.44 -15.82
CA PHE A 109 -2.22 -11.48 -14.80
C PHE A 109 -2.68 -10.91 -13.45
N LEU A 110 -2.16 -9.75 -13.09
CA LEU A 110 -2.50 -9.10 -11.83
C LEU A 110 -3.96 -8.69 -11.78
N ARG A 111 -4.46 -8.11 -12.88
CA ARG A 111 -5.85 -7.68 -12.97
C ARG A 111 -6.78 -8.87 -13.06
N GLU A 112 -6.45 -9.86 -13.87
CA GLU A 112 -7.25 -11.09 -14.01
C GLU A 112 -7.39 -11.81 -12.65
N LYS A 113 -6.28 -11.98 -11.92
CA LYS A 113 -6.26 -12.73 -10.67
C LYS A 113 -6.81 -11.97 -9.47
N PHE A 114 -6.42 -10.71 -9.31
CA PHE A 114 -6.76 -9.93 -8.12
C PHE A 114 -7.90 -8.94 -8.36
N ASN A 115 -8.04 -8.43 -9.58
CA ASN A 115 -9.12 -7.56 -10.05
C ASN A 115 -9.52 -6.43 -9.09
N PRO A 116 -8.58 -5.62 -8.57
CA PRO A 116 -8.93 -4.41 -7.86
C PRO A 116 -9.60 -3.40 -8.78
N ARG A 117 -10.32 -2.45 -8.21
CA ARG A 117 -10.89 -1.33 -8.97
C ARG A 117 -9.80 -0.29 -9.21
N PHE A 118 -9.25 -0.28 -10.41
CA PHE A 118 -8.18 0.65 -10.78
C PHE A 118 -8.76 2.00 -11.23
N LEU A 119 -8.25 3.08 -10.67
CA LEU A 119 -8.54 4.47 -11.05
C LEU A 119 -7.26 5.09 -11.61
N ASN A 120 -7.15 5.12 -12.94
CA ASN A 120 -6.00 5.72 -13.62
C ASN A 120 -6.13 7.24 -13.67
N THR A 121 -5.73 7.89 -12.60
CA THR A 121 -5.80 9.33 -12.41
C THR A 121 -4.95 9.74 -11.21
N THR A 122 -4.76 11.06 -11.02
CA THR A 122 -4.08 11.57 -9.82
C THR A 122 -4.87 11.27 -8.55
N THR A 123 -4.21 11.23 -7.41
CA THR A 123 -4.86 11.02 -6.10
C THR A 123 -5.88 12.11 -5.81
N GLU A 124 -5.58 13.37 -6.15
CA GLU A 124 -6.49 14.50 -5.99
C GLU A 124 -7.75 14.39 -6.86
N ASP A 125 -7.59 14.05 -8.13
CA ASP A 125 -8.73 13.87 -9.04
C ASP A 125 -9.60 12.68 -8.63
N ALA A 126 -9.00 11.58 -8.18
CA ALA A 126 -9.74 10.45 -7.65
C ALA A 126 -10.54 10.86 -6.40
N PHE A 127 -9.93 11.62 -5.49
CA PHE A 127 -10.59 12.10 -4.29
C PHE A 127 -11.87 12.86 -4.63
N TYR A 128 -11.78 13.95 -5.41
CA TYR A 128 -12.92 14.79 -5.72
C TYR A 128 -13.91 14.17 -6.68
N ASN A 129 -13.43 13.50 -7.73
CA ASN A 129 -14.26 13.04 -8.83
C ASN A 129 -14.83 11.63 -8.63
N PHE A 130 -14.26 10.85 -7.72
CA PHE A 130 -14.75 9.50 -7.45
C PHE A 130 -15.23 9.34 -6.00
N PHE A 131 -14.33 9.46 -5.01
CA PHE A 131 -14.64 9.12 -3.62
C PHE A 131 -15.67 10.07 -3.00
N VAL A 132 -15.46 11.38 -3.09
CA VAL A 132 -16.40 12.38 -2.54
C VAL A 132 -17.74 12.34 -3.26
N LYS A 133 -17.75 12.30 -4.60
CA LYS A 133 -19.00 12.25 -5.37
C LYS A 133 -19.87 11.04 -5.10
N ARG A 134 -19.28 9.94 -4.63
CA ARG A 134 -19.98 8.67 -4.32
C ARG A 134 -20.16 8.45 -2.83
N ASP A 135 -19.79 9.41 -2.00
CA ASP A 135 -19.78 9.31 -0.53
C ASP A 135 -19.11 8.04 -0.02
N VAL A 136 -17.99 7.69 -0.62
CA VAL A 136 -17.22 6.50 -0.23
C VAL A 136 -16.48 6.79 1.07
N LYS A 137 -16.65 5.93 2.08
CA LYS A 137 -15.89 5.95 3.32
C LYS A 137 -14.86 4.83 3.31
N ILE A 138 -13.66 5.12 3.84
CA ILE A 138 -12.50 4.23 3.76
C ILE A 138 -12.22 3.61 5.12
N ASP A 139 -12.02 2.29 5.16
CA ASP A 139 -11.61 1.57 6.36
C ASP A 139 -10.09 1.42 6.47
N TYR A 140 -9.42 1.21 5.35
CA TYR A 140 -7.97 1.11 5.28
C TYR A 140 -7.41 1.88 4.09
N LEU A 141 -6.52 2.82 4.37
CA LEU A 141 -5.82 3.64 3.38
C LEU A 141 -4.32 3.34 3.42
N HIS A 142 -3.72 3.13 2.26
CA HIS A 142 -2.27 3.08 2.07
C HIS A 142 -1.83 4.25 1.21
N ILE A 143 -0.85 5.04 1.69
CA ILE A 143 -0.29 6.20 1.00
C ILE A 143 1.14 5.85 0.57
N ASP A 144 1.36 5.78 -0.74
CA ASP A 144 2.62 5.42 -1.38
C ASP A 144 2.68 5.92 -2.84
N ALA A 145 2.14 7.14 -3.10
CA ALA A 145 2.04 7.70 -4.45
C ALA A 145 3.16 8.71 -4.75
N ASP A 146 2.98 9.95 -4.34
CA ASP A 146 3.97 11.02 -4.51
C ASP A 146 4.85 11.11 -3.26
N HIS A 147 6.14 10.82 -3.39
CA HIS A 147 7.09 10.79 -2.28
C HIS A 147 7.64 12.18 -1.91
N THR A 148 7.09 13.27 -2.48
CA THR A 148 7.38 14.61 -1.99
C THR A 148 6.64 14.87 -0.66
N TYR A 149 7.17 15.78 0.16
CA TYR A 149 6.50 16.18 1.41
C TYR A 149 5.09 16.72 1.14
N GLU A 150 4.94 17.57 0.14
CA GLU A 150 3.67 18.16 -0.28
C GLU A 150 2.68 17.12 -0.78
N GLY A 151 3.16 16.13 -1.54
CA GLY A 151 2.33 15.04 -2.06
C GLY A 151 1.76 14.17 -0.96
N VAL A 152 2.60 13.65 -0.08
CA VAL A 152 2.14 12.83 1.07
C VAL A 152 1.23 13.61 2.01
N LYS A 153 1.59 14.87 2.31
CA LYS A 153 0.76 15.74 3.13
C LYS A 153 -0.62 15.95 2.54
N LYS A 154 -0.69 16.26 1.24
CA LYS A 154 -1.93 16.46 0.52
C LYS A 154 -2.80 15.20 0.50
N ASP A 155 -2.22 14.05 0.22
CA ASP A 155 -2.92 12.77 0.24
C ASP A 155 -3.50 12.49 1.64
N PHE A 156 -2.72 12.69 2.68
CA PHE A 156 -3.20 12.55 4.05
C PHE A 156 -4.33 13.54 4.38
N GLU A 157 -4.15 14.83 4.09
CA GLU A 157 -5.14 15.88 4.40
C GLU A 157 -6.48 15.63 3.69
N LEU A 158 -6.46 15.21 2.42
CA LEU A 158 -7.66 14.89 1.67
C LEU A 158 -8.34 13.63 2.20
N TYR A 159 -7.63 12.51 2.15
CA TYR A 159 -8.23 11.19 2.38
C TYR A 159 -8.57 10.91 3.84
N SER A 160 -7.87 11.54 4.80
CA SER A 160 -8.22 11.43 6.22
C SER A 160 -9.62 11.95 6.55
N THR A 161 -10.18 12.84 5.72
CA THR A 161 -11.54 13.40 5.89
C THR A 161 -12.65 12.41 5.56
N ILE A 162 -12.35 11.40 4.76
CA ILE A 162 -13.30 10.36 4.34
C ILE A 162 -13.02 9.00 4.95
N MET A 163 -12.12 8.93 5.92
CA MET A 163 -11.91 7.72 6.71
C MET A 163 -13.11 7.42 7.61
N ASN A 164 -13.44 6.13 7.76
CA ASN A 164 -14.34 5.69 8.82
C ASN A 164 -13.71 5.92 10.21
N GLU A 165 -14.54 5.97 11.24
CA GLU A 165 -14.14 6.29 12.63
C GLU A 165 -12.99 5.41 13.13
N ASN A 166 -13.05 4.12 12.85
CA ASN A 166 -12.01 3.14 13.23
C ASN A 166 -11.02 2.86 12.09
N GLY A 167 -11.03 3.68 11.04
CA GLY A 167 -10.17 3.49 9.90
C GLY A 167 -8.69 3.69 10.23
N ILE A 168 -7.84 2.96 9.53
CA ILE A 168 -6.39 3.01 9.68
C ILE A 168 -5.75 3.51 8.39
N ILE A 169 -4.75 4.40 8.55
CA ILE A 169 -3.90 4.88 7.46
C ILE A 169 -2.51 4.28 7.64
N SER A 170 -1.93 3.77 6.57
CA SER A 170 -0.51 3.39 6.50
C SER A 170 0.23 4.28 5.51
N ILE A 171 1.42 4.72 5.87
CA ILE A 171 2.31 5.54 5.03
C ILE A 171 3.62 4.78 4.86
N HIS A 172 4.04 4.59 3.63
CA HIS A 172 5.30 3.92 3.29
C HIS A 172 6.47 4.89 3.22
N ASP A 173 7.70 4.36 3.10
CA ASP A 173 8.96 5.10 2.95
C ASP A 173 9.29 6.08 4.09
N THR A 174 8.89 5.72 5.31
CA THR A 174 8.98 6.62 6.46
C THR A 174 10.28 6.50 7.27
N ASP A 175 11.19 5.57 6.95
CA ASP A 175 12.48 5.45 7.64
C ASP A 175 13.54 6.42 7.07
N LYS A 176 13.65 7.60 7.70
CA LYS A 176 14.68 8.58 7.33
C LYS A 176 16.10 7.99 7.31
N LYS A 177 16.42 7.09 8.26
CA LYS A 177 17.78 6.51 8.33
C LYS A 177 18.09 5.63 7.15
N TYR A 178 17.07 4.99 6.60
CA TYR A 178 17.24 4.23 5.37
C TYR A 178 17.64 5.17 4.23
N TRP A 179 16.88 6.24 4.03
CA TRP A 179 17.09 7.20 2.96
C TRP A 179 18.39 8.00 3.09
N ASP A 180 18.76 8.41 4.31
CA ASP A 180 20.07 9.09 4.57
C ASP A 180 21.28 8.24 4.16
N ASN A 181 21.12 6.91 4.04
CA ASN A 181 22.19 5.99 3.66
C ASN A 181 21.96 5.34 2.29
N PHE A 182 20.87 5.68 1.62
CA PHE A 182 20.58 5.16 0.30
C PHE A 182 21.41 5.94 -0.74
N GLN A 183 22.30 5.22 -1.41
CA GLN A 183 22.98 5.71 -2.61
C GLN A 183 22.37 4.96 -3.79
N THR A 184 21.89 5.70 -4.76
CA THR A 184 21.46 5.11 -6.02
C THR A 184 22.64 4.47 -6.74
N TYR A 185 22.35 3.61 -7.71
CA TYR A 185 23.33 2.87 -8.50
C TYR A 185 24.34 3.81 -9.23
N ASP A 186 23.96 5.07 -9.45
CA ASP A 186 24.76 6.15 -10.04
C ASP A 186 25.42 7.06 -8.99
N GLY A 187 25.20 6.83 -7.72
CA GLY A 187 25.74 7.63 -6.62
C GLY A 187 25.01 8.93 -6.35
N GLU A 188 23.89 9.20 -7.04
CA GLU A 188 23.05 10.36 -6.78
C GLU A 188 22.06 10.10 -5.64
N GLN A 189 21.86 11.10 -4.78
CA GLN A 189 20.87 11.07 -3.72
C GLN A 189 19.55 11.57 -4.30
N HIS A 190 18.52 10.71 -4.36
CA HIS A 190 17.21 11.14 -4.79
C HIS A 190 16.45 11.83 -3.65
N ASP A 191 16.40 13.16 -3.69
CA ASP A 191 15.70 13.98 -2.69
C ASP A 191 14.18 13.72 -2.63
N THR A 192 13.62 13.08 -3.63
CA THR A 192 12.17 12.84 -3.77
C THR A 192 11.60 11.82 -2.79
N CYS A 193 12.43 10.97 -2.17
CA CYS A 193 11.97 9.93 -1.26
C CYS A 193 11.96 10.34 0.22
N PHE A 194 12.33 11.57 0.56
CA PHE A 194 12.36 12.03 1.95
C PHE A 194 11.02 12.54 2.47
N GLY A 195 10.08 12.86 1.60
CA GLY A 195 8.80 13.47 1.95
C GLY A 195 8.02 12.71 3.01
N PRO A 196 7.80 11.38 2.87
CA PRO A 196 7.09 10.60 3.88
C PRO A 196 7.74 10.67 5.25
N SER A 197 9.08 10.55 5.31
CA SER A 197 9.83 10.58 6.57
C SER A 197 9.83 11.95 7.26
N GLU A 198 9.70 13.03 6.51
CA GLU A 198 9.54 14.38 7.05
C GLU A 198 8.08 14.63 7.50
N PHE A 199 7.11 14.23 6.67
CA PHE A 199 5.70 14.42 6.99
C PHE A 199 5.27 13.73 8.30
N ILE A 200 5.72 12.51 8.55
CA ILE A 200 5.34 11.78 9.78
C ILE A 200 5.78 12.46 11.09
N LYS A 201 6.66 13.46 11.03
CA LYS A 201 7.04 14.27 12.19
C LYS A 201 5.98 15.31 12.55
N GLU A 202 5.13 15.67 11.59
CA GLU A 202 4.13 16.73 11.67
C GLU A 202 2.69 16.19 11.71
N ILE A 203 2.51 14.89 11.99
CA ILE A 203 1.17 14.29 12.10
C ILE A 203 0.33 15.11 13.10
N PRO A 204 -0.88 15.57 12.69
CA PRO A 204 -1.72 16.41 13.52
C PRO A 204 -2.10 15.74 14.85
N LYS A 205 -2.35 16.55 15.89
CA LYS A 205 -2.96 16.05 17.13
C LYS A 205 -4.28 15.35 16.82
N GLY A 206 -4.57 14.29 17.56
CA GLY A 206 -5.76 13.47 17.32
C GLY A 206 -5.47 12.23 16.47
N TRP A 207 -4.20 11.94 16.20
CA TRP A 207 -3.76 10.70 15.58
C TRP A 207 -2.74 9.99 16.46
N GLU A 208 -2.98 8.73 16.73
CA GLU A 208 -1.97 7.81 17.29
C GLU A 208 -1.07 7.35 16.15
N LYS A 209 0.24 7.29 16.42
CA LYS A 209 1.24 6.93 15.42
C LYS A 209 2.10 5.77 15.90
N PHE A 210 2.29 4.77 15.05
CA PHE A 210 3.16 3.63 15.27
C PHE A 210 4.13 3.49 14.10
N ASP A 211 5.42 3.65 14.38
CA ASP A 211 6.48 3.56 13.38
C ASP A 211 7.11 2.16 13.41
N PHE A 212 7.16 1.51 12.25
CA PHE A 212 7.80 0.22 12.02
C PHE A 212 9.04 0.44 11.16
N PHE A 213 10.19 0.54 11.80
CA PHE A 213 11.47 0.68 11.14
C PHE A 213 12.29 -0.58 11.34
N ASP A 214 12.86 -1.09 10.25
CA ASP A 214 13.82 -2.17 10.36
C ASP A 214 15.11 -1.67 10.97
N TYR A 215 15.45 -2.19 12.14
CA TYR A 215 16.79 -2.01 12.67
C TYR A 215 17.79 -2.68 11.73
N LYS A 216 18.66 -1.89 11.10
CA LYS A 216 19.73 -2.42 10.25
C LYS A 216 20.62 -3.36 11.04
N ASP A 217 20.29 -4.62 11.02
CA ASP A 217 21.25 -5.68 11.23
C ASP A 217 22.03 -5.83 9.91
N LYS A 218 23.30 -5.48 9.92
CA LYS A 218 24.17 -5.59 8.73
C LYS A 218 24.24 -7.02 8.18
N SER A 219 23.75 -8.01 8.91
CA SER A 219 23.60 -9.40 8.50
C SER A 219 22.34 -9.67 7.68
N LYS A 220 21.34 -8.77 7.70
CA LYS A 220 20.10 -8.92 6.94
C LYS A 220 20.28 -8.39 5.52
N LYS A 221 19.96 -9.24 4.56
CA LYS A 221 20.01 -8.92 3.13
C LYS A 221 18.98 -7.88 2.68
N ILE A 222 17.86 -7.76 3.41
CA ILE A 222 16.67 -7.01 3.01
C ILE A 222 16.17 -6.25 4.23
N SER A 223 15.93 -4.96 4.05
CA SER A 223 15.32 -4.10 5.06
C SER A 223 14.23 -3.25 4.42
N SER A 224 13.11 -3.02 5.13
CA SER A 224 12.06 -2.12 4.69
C SER A 224 12.53 -0.66 4.74
N THR A 225 12.00 0.16 3.85
CA THR A 225 12.19 1.60 3.83
C THR A 225 11.34 2.33 4.88
N GLY A 226 10.64 1.57 5.72
CA GLY A 226 9.82 2.07 6.81
C GLY A 226 8.33 2.08 6.50
N LEU A 227 7.54 1.84 7.54
CA LEU A 227 6.08 1.88 7.51
C LEU A 227 5.58 2.59 8.76
N THR A 228 4.73 3.59 8.60
CA THR A 228 4.05 4.28 9.71
C THR A 228 2.56 4.00 9.63
N ILE A 229 1.98 3.58 10.75
CA ILE A 229 0.55 3.32 10.91
C ILE A 229 -0.07 4.44 11.74
N LEU A 230 -1.19 4.97 11.27
CA LEU A 230 -1.94 6.04 11.93
C LEU A 230 -3.36 5.60 12.22
N ARG A 231 -3.84 5.92 13.41
CA ARG A 231 -5.24 5.74 13.83
C ARG A 231 -5.73 7.02 14.51
N LYS A 232 -6.99 7.42 14.27
CA LYS A 232 -7.58 8.52 15.05
C LYS A 232 -7.58 8.16 16.54
N SER A 233 -7.08 9.06 17.39
CA SER A 233 -7.25 8.93 18.84
C SER A 233 -8.69 9.31 19.22
N GLU A 234 -9.23 8.63 20.20
CA GLU A 234 -10.53 8.96 20.80
C GLU A 234 -10.54 10.35 21.45
#